data_00c985f3be1a50ccad1805e933f75b54
#
_entry.id   00c985f3be1a50ccad1805e933f75b54
#
_cell.length_a   1.000
_cell.length_b   1.000
_cell.length_c   1.000
_cell.angle_alpha   90.00
_cell.angle_beta   90.00
_cell.angle_gamma   90.00
#
_symmetry.space_group_name_H-M   'P 1'
#
loop_
_entity.id
_entity.type
_entity.pdbx_description
1 polymer ?
#
loop_
_entity_poly.entity_id
_entity_poly.type
_entity_poly.pdbx_seq_one_letter_code
_entity_poly.pdbx_strand_id
1 'polypeptide(L)'
;MPRKPAFRLGRSRTGLGLFATAPIKKRAFIVEYRGRKLTTEQADVLEARGNRYLYEINSRWTIDGTTRRNLGRYANHSCRPNAKARTVGHRVFLRAIKNIKPGDEITYNYGRDYFLNVITPRGCKCDKCRAKRAAARAKARAKALAKTRAKARAKSRVTAGAKARAGKRRA
;
A
#
# COMPACT_ATOMS: atom_id res chain seq x y z
N MET A 1 -32.95 9.37 -13.46
CA MET A 1 -31.73 10.16 -13.17
C MET A 1 -30.58 9.20 -12.88
N PRO A 2 -29.40 9.33 -13.50
CA PRO A 2 -28.24 8.50 -13.16
C PRO A 2 -27.87 8.74 -11.70
N ARG A 3 -27.79 7.67 -10.91
CA ARG A 3 -27.37 7.75 -9.50
C ARG A 3 -25.96 8.32 -9.43
N LYS A 4 -25.77 9.35 -8.63
CA LYS A 4 -24.41 9.87 -8.33
C LYS A 4 -23.54 8.72 -7.78
N PRO A 5 -22.27 8.60 -8.22
CA PRO A 5 -21.38 7.58 -7.70
C PRO A 5 -21.22 7.76 -6.18
N ALA A 6 -21.24 6.65 -5.44
CA ALA A 6 -21.05 6.63 -3.99
C ALA A 6 -19.58 6.88 -3.57
N PHE A 7 -18.81 7.57 -4.39
CA PHE A 7 -17.41 7.92 -4.15
C PHE A 7 -17.03 9.25 -4.81
N ARG A 8 -15.93 9.82 -4.36
CA ARG A 8 -15.29 11.02 -4.91
C ARG A 8 -13.79 10.80 -5.08
N LEU A 9 -13.17 11.63 -5.89
CA LEU A 9 -11.71 11.77 -5.93
C LEU A 9 -11.25 12.59 -4.72
N GLY A 10 -10.09 12.23 -4.17
CA GLY A 10 -9.48 12.94 -3.07
C GLY A 10 -7.97 12.69 -3.00
N ARG A 11 -7.27 13.44 -2.15
CA ARG A 11 -5.84 13.21 -1.91
C ARG A 11 -5.63 11.93 -1.11
N SER A 12 -4.75 11.08 -1.62
CA SER A 12 -4.24 9.89 -0.97
C SER A 12 -2.72 9.99 -0.80
N ARG A 13 -2.11 9.04 -0.10
CA ARG A 13 -0.64 8.99 0.09
C ARG A 13 0.15 8.71 -1.19
N THR A 14 -0.52 8.23 -2.22
CA THR A 14 0.08 7.87 -3.51
C THR A 14 -0.35 8.81 -4.63
N GLY A 15 -0.92 9.95 -4.30
CA GLY A 15 -1.47 10.93 -5.24
C GLY A 15 -2.98 11.07 -5.08
N LEU A 16 -3.76 10.82 -6.14
CA LEU A 16 -5.23 10.80 -6.06
C LEU A 16 -5.71 9.39 -5.65
N GLY A 17 -6.84 9.34 -4.97
CA GLY A 17 -7.53 8.12 -4.58
C GLY A 17 -9.05 8.26 -4.72
N LEU A 18 -9.75 7.13 -4.66
CA LEU A 18 -11.21 7.07 -4.57
C LEU A 18 -11.62 6.96 -3.10
N PHE A 19 -12.52 7.84 -2.65
CA PHE A 19 -13.03 7.85 -1.28
C PHE A 19 -14.54 7.69 -1.28
N ALA A 20 -15.07 6.77 -0.48
CA ALA A 20 -16.51 6.58 -0.35
C ALA A 20 -17.18 7.85 0.19
N THR A 21 -18.31 8.25 -0.39
CA THR A 21 -19.15 9.37 0.07
C THR A 21 -20.41 8.90 0.77
N ALA A 22 -20.76 7.63 0.59
CA ALA A 22 -21.89 6.94 1.21
C ALA A 22 -21.48 5.51 1.59
N PRO A 23 -22.20 4.81 2.47
CA PRO A 23 -21.93 3.42 2.78
C PRO A 23 -22.02 2.54 1.53
N ILE A 24 -20.96 1.73 1.28
CA ILE A 24 -20.94 0.75 0.18
C ILE A 24 -20.99 -0.64 0.78
N LYS A 25 -22.06 -1.38 0.51
CA LYS A 25 -22.25 -2.74 1.03
C LYS A 25 -21.30 -3.73 0.36
N LYS A 26 -20.90 -4.77 1.08
CA LYS A 26 -20.16 -5.92 0.53
C LYS A 26 -20.86 -6.44 -0.73
N ARG A 27 -20.09 -6.80 -1.77
CA ARG A 27 -20.52 -7.24 -3.11
C ARG A 27 -21.07 -6.13 -4.02
N ALA A 28 -21.28 -4.91 -3.52
CA ALA A 28 -21.76 -3.81 -4.37
C ALA A 28 -20.75 -3.49 -5.48
N PHE A 29 -21.27 -3.11 -6.63
CA PHE A 29 -20.49 -2.50 -7.70
C PHE A 29 -20.00 -1.11 -7.26
N ILE A 30 -18.78 -0.77 -7.60
CA ILE A 30 -18.18 0.53 -7.27
C ILE A 30 -17.95 1.32 -8.57
N VAL A 31 -17.08 0.82 -9.43
CA VAL A 31 -16.68 1.50 -10.66
C VAL A 31 -16.15 0.49 -11.67
N GLU A 32 -16.29 0.79 -12.94
CA GLU A 32 -15.65 0.04 -14.02
C GLU A 32 -14.28 0.64 -14.32
N TYR A 33 -13.28 -0.23 -14.52
CA TYR A 33 -11.98 0.16 -15.06
C TYR A 33 -12.08 0.23 -16.58
N ARG A 34 -12.03 1.41 -17.14
CA ARG A 34 -12.31 1.68 -18.55
C ARG A 34 -11.04 2.13 -19.29
N GLY A 35 -10.99 1.82 -20.57
CA GLY A 35 -9.90 2.27 -21.41
C GLY A 35 -9.95 1.63 -22.79
N ARG A 36 -8.93 1.93 -23.58
CA ARG A 36 -8.72 1.29 -24.88
C ARG A 36 -8.28 -0.15 -24.68
N LYS A 37 -8.87 -1.08 -25.43
CA LYS A 37 -8.42 -2.47 -25.46
C LYS A 37 -7.21 -2.60 -26.37
N LEU A 38 -6.18 -3.24 -25.87
CA LEU A 38 -4.90 -3.48 -26.54
C LEU A 38 -4.65 -4.96 -26.67
N THR A 39 -3.91 -5.38 -27.69
CA THR A 39 -3.26 -6.70 -27.70
C THR A 39 -2.12 -6.73 -26.69
N THR A 40 -1.61 -7.93 -26.37
CA THR A 40 -0.47 -8.09 -25.45
C THR A 40 0.76 -7.33 -25.98
N GLU A 41 1.08 -7.45 -27.25
CA GLU A 41 2.23 -6.78 -27.88
C GLU A 41 2.14 -5.25 -27.79
N GLN A 42 0.93 -4.71 -27.99
CA GLN A 42 0.68 -3.27 -27.84
C GLN A 42 0.84 -2.82 -26.39
N ALA A 43 0.40 -3.66 -25.44
CA ALA A 43 0.53 -3.37 -24.01
C ALA A 43 2.00 -3.38 -23.57
N ASP A 44 2.79 -4.35 -24.02
CA ASP A 44 4.22 -4.48 -23.71
C ASP A 44 5.01 -3.24 -24.14
N VAL A 45 4.73 -2.72 -25.34
CA VAL A 45 5.34 -1.48 -25.84
C VAL A 45 5.00 -0.29 -24.93
N LEU A 46 3.76 -0.18 -24.47
CA LEU A 46 3.35 0.92 -23.56
C LEU A 46 3.91 0.73 -22.15
N GLU A 47 4.02 -0.50 -21.66
CA GLU A 47 4.63 -0.79 -20.36
C GLU A 47 6.12 -0.43 -20.37
N ALA A 48 6.86 -0.80 -21.42
CA ALA A 48 8.25 -0.44 -21.61
C ALA A 48 8.47 1.09 -21.63
N ARG A 49 7.49 1.85 -22.15
CA ARG A 49 7.46 3.33 -22.12
C ARG A 49 7.03 3.91 -20.77
N GLY A 50 6.77 3.06 -19.77
CA GLY A 50 6.44 3.47 -18.40
C GLY A 50 4.95 3.69 -18.13
N ASN A 51 4.04 3.22 -19.01
CA ASN A 51 2.61 3.25 -18.70
C ASN A 51 2.30 2.34 -17.50
N ARG A 52 1.70 2.92 -16.46
CA ARG A 52 1.35 2.22 -15.20
C ARG A 52 -0.14 1.94 -15.04
N TYR A 53 -0.93 2.21 -16.07
CA TYR A 53 -2.39 2.08 -16.05
C TYR A 53 -2.86 0.94 -16.96
N LEU A 54 -2.02 -0.06 -17.16
CA LEU A 54 -2.36 -1.25 -17.92
C LEU A 54 -3.04 -2.27 -17.00
N TYR A 55 -4.17 -2.80 -17.43
CA TYR A 55 -4.87 -3.87 -16.72
C TYR A 55 -5.05 -5.07 -17.65
N GLU A 56 -4.31 -6.13 -17.41
CA GLU A 56 -4.42 -7.39 -18.13
C GLU A 56 -5.78 -8.04 -17.87
N ILE A 57 -6.54 -8.31 -18.93
CA ILE A 57 -7.83 -9.02 -18.89
C ILE A 57 -7.59 -10.52 -18.94
N ASN A 58 -6.74 -10.93 -19.87
CA ASN A 58 -6.30 -12.29 -20.13
C ASN A 58 -5.01 -12.27 -20.97
N SER A 59 -4.50 -13.44 -21.37
CA SER A 59 -3.27 -13.56 -22.17
C SER A 59 -3.26 -12.85 -23.53
N ARG A 60 -4.41 -12.38 -24.03
CA ARG A 60 -4.55 -11.72 -25.34
C ARG A 60 -4.87 -10.23 -25.24
N TRP A 61 -5.48 -9.80 -24.17
CA TRP A 61 -6.08 -8.47 -24.07
C TRP A 61 -5.75 -7.74 -22.77
N THR A 62 -5.40 -6.48 -22.92
CA THR A 62 -5.12 -5.55 -21.84
C THR A 62 -5.95 -4.27 -22.02
N ILE A 63 -6.39 -3.63 -20.95
CA ILE A 63 -7.03 -2.30 -20.98
C ILE A 63 -5.96 -1.26 -20.67
N ASP A 64 -5.79 -0.29 -21.57
CA ASP A 64 -5.05 0.94 -21.30
C ASP A 64 -5.98 1.96 -20.60
N GLY A 65 -5.86 2.02 -19.29
CA GLY A 65 -6.67 2.89 -18.43
C GLY A 65 -6.10 4.30 -18.24
N THR A 66 -5.19 4.76 -19.09
CA THR A 66 -4.50 6.06 -18.94
C THR A 66 -5.46 7.26 -18.98
N THR A 67 -6.60 7.15 -19.65
CA THR A 67 -7.57 8.25 -19.75
C THR A 67 -8.08 8.71 -18.38
N ARG A 68 -8.17 10.02 -18.15
CA ARG A 68 -8.73 10.59 -16.92
C ARG A 68 -10.23 10.29 -16.72
N ARG A 69 -10.95 9.95 -17.80
CA ARG A 69 -12.34 9.49 -17.75
C ARG A 69 -12.49 8.11 -17.09
N ASN A 70 -11.43 7.34 -17.00
CA ASN A 70 -11.38 6.10 -16.27
C ASN A 70 -11.25 6.37 -14.76
N LEU A 71 -12.36 6.47 -14.06
CA LEU A 71 -12.31 6.70 -12.60
C LEU A 71 -11.71 5.52 -11.84
N GLY A 72 -11.79 4.30 -12.37
CA GLY A 72 -11.20 3.09 -11.77
C GLY A 72 -9.69 3.17 -11.59
N ARG A 73 -8.99 3.97 -12.42
CA ARG A 73 -7.53 4.16 -12.33
C ARG A 73 -7.06 4.80 -11.01
N TYR A 74 -7.95 5.49 -10.32
CA TYR A 74 -7.64 6.16 -9.06
C TYR A 74 -7.85 5.28 -7.82
N ALA A 75 -8.36 4.06 -7.99
CA ALA A 75 -8.41 3.10 -6.89
C ALA A 75 -6.99 2.57 -6.59
N ASN A 76 -6.41 2.95 -5.46
CA ASN A 76 -5.03 2.64 -5.10
C ASN A 76 -4.84 1.19 -4.65
N HIS A 77 -3.57 0.74 -4.64
CA HIS A 77 -3.21 -0.57 -4.13
C HIS A 77 -3.28 -0.64 -2.60
N SER A 78 -3.79 -1.76 -2.10
CA SER A 78 -3.62 -2.15 -0.70
C SER A 78 -3.35 -3.65 -0.56
N CYS A 79 -2.42 -4.01 0.35
CA CYS A 79 -2.21 -5.39 0.78
C CYS A 79 -3.31 -5.90 1.75
N ARG A 80 -4.24 -5.03 2.16
CA ARG A 80 -5.46 -5.33 2.93
C ARG A 80 -6.62 -4.56 2.31
N PRO A 81 -7.04 -4.91 1.09
CA PRO A 81 -8.00 -4.15 0.31
C PRO A 81 -9.42 -4.22 0.88
N ASN A 82 -10.29 -3.30 0.43
CA ASN A 82 -11.73 -3.33 0.66
C ASN A 82 -12.54 -3.57 -0.62
N ALA A 83 -11.87 -3.56 -1.78
CA ALA A 83 -12.45 -3.92 -3.06
C ALA A 83 -11.59 -4.96 -3.79
N LYS A 84 -12.14 -5.59 -4.81
CA LYS A 84 -11.42 -6.43 -5.77
C LYS A 84 -11.86 -6.12 -7.19
N ALA A 85 -10.94 -6.26 -8.12
CA ALA A 85 -11.24 -6.27 -9.55
C ALA A 85 -11.82 -7.63 -9.95
N ARG A 86 -12.82 -7.60 -10.81
CA ARG A 86 -13.42 -8.77 -11.46
C ARG A 86 -13.54 -8.53 -12.95
N THR A 87 -13.02 -9.43 -13.72
CA THR A 87 -13.19 -9.45 -15.17
C THR A 87 -14.47 -10.23 -15.51
N VAL A 88 -15.31 -9.65 -16.35
CA VAL A 88 -16.50 -10.28 -16.92
C VAL A 88 -16.48 -9.98 -18.41
N GLY A 89 -16.29 -11.02 -19.23
CA GLY A 89 -15.95 -10.86 -20.65
C GLY A 89 -14.68 -10.02 -20.80
N HIS A 90 -14.76 -8.92 -21.52
CA HIS A 90 -13.63 -7.99 -21.71
C HIS A 90 -13.74 -6.69 -20.87
N ARG A 91 -14.54 -6.72 -19.82
CA ARG A 91 -14.76 -5.56 -18.92
C ARG A 91 -14.26 -5.87 -17.52
N VAL A 92 -13.71 -4.88 -16.86
CA VAL A 92 -13.16 -4.99 -15.50
C VAL A 92 -13.95 -4.12 -14.55
N PHE A 93 -14.44 -4.73 -13.47
CA PHE A 93 -15.30 -4.09 -12.48
C PHE A 93 -14.65 -4.14 -11.10
N LEU A 94 -14.58 -3.02 -10.42
CA LEU A 94 -14.25 -3.00 -8.98
C LEU A 94 -15.53 -3.23 -8.18
N ARG A 95 -15.48 -4.23 -7.31
CA ARG A 95 -16.56 -4.57 -6.37
C ARG A 95 -16.05 -4.61 -4.94
N ALA A 96 -16.87 -4.15 -4.01
CA ALA A 96 -16.56 -4.22 -2.58
C ALA A 96 -16.46 -5.67 -2.10
N ILE A 97 -15.42 -6.00 -1.32
CA ILE A 97 -15.26 -7.31 -0.68
C ILE A 97 -15.63 -7.29 0.81
N LYS A 98 -15.85 -6.11 1.36
CA LYS A 98 -16.39 -5.85 2.70
C LYS A 98 -17.22 -4.56 2.67
N ASN A 99 -17.92 -4.27 3.75
CA ASN A 99 -18.60 -2.98 3.88
C ASN A 99 -17.55 -1.86 3.94
N ILE A 100 -17.78 -0.77 3.22
CA ILE A 100 -16.91 0.41 3.13
C ILE A 100 -17.70 1.57 3.72
N LYS A 101 -17.11 2.28 4.68
CA LYS A 101 -17.74 3.43 5.34
C LYS A 101 -17.49 4.72 4.54
N PRO A 102 -18.35 5.74 4.67
CA PRO A 102 -18.06 7.07 4.16
C PRO A 102 -16.69 7.56 4.69
N GLY A 103 -15.88 8.16 3.82
CA GLY A 103 -14.53 8.59 4.14
C GLY A 103 -13.43 7.53 3.94
N ASP A 104 -13.76 6.24 3.89
CA ASP A 104 -12.77 5.20 3.62
C ASP A 104 -12.24 5.31 2.19
N GLU A 105 -10.93 5.14 2.02
CA GLU A 105 -10.31 4.99 0.70
C GLU A 105 -10.67 3.62 0.11
N ILE A 106 -11.14 3.62 -1.14
CA ILE A 106 -11.43 2.40 -1.91
C ILE A 106 -10.13 1.90 -2.51
N THR A 107 -9.71 0.70 -2.11
CA THR A 107 -8.44 0.11 -2.52
C THR A 107 -8.62 -1.33 -2.96
N TYR A 108 -7.78 -1.78 -3.92
CA TYR A 108 -7.75 -3.18 -4.33
C TYR A 108 -6.31 -3.72 -4.44
N ASN A 109 -6.16 -5.02 -4.58
CA ASN A 109 -4.86 -5.64 -4.80
C ASN A 109 -4.57 -5.63 -6.32
N TYR A 110 -3.44 -5.04 -6.71
CA TYR A 110 -3.04 -4.93 -8.12
C TYR A 110 -2.50 -6.22 -8.74
N GLY A 111 -2.43 -7.29 -7.95
CA GLY A 111 -1.83 -8.56 -8.36
C GLY A 111 -0.37 -8.68 -7.94
N ARG A 112 0.16 -9.92 -8.05
CA ARG A 112 1.50 -10.26 -7.58
C ARG A 112 2.58 -9.61 -8.44
N ASP A 113 2.43 -9.68 -9.75
CA ASP A 113 3.47 -9.24 -10.68
C ASP A 113 3.65 -7.73 -10.63
N TYR A 114 2.55 -6.98 -10.69
CA TYR A 114 2.60 -5.52 -10.49
C TYR A 114 3.15 -5.14 -9.10
N PHE A 115 2.80 -5.91 -8.06
CA PHE A 115 3.32 -5.67 -6.72
C PHE A 115 4.83 -5.85 -6.66
N LEU A 116 5.35 -6.95 -7.21
CA LEU A 116 6.79 -7.25 -7.18
C LEU A 116 7.60 -6.29 -8.06
N ASN A 117 7.15 -6.05 -9.28
CA ASN A 117 7.91 -5.32 -10.28
C ASN A 117 7.79 -3.80 -10.17
N VAL A 118 6.65 -3.28 -9.68
CA VAL A 118 6.37 -1.83 -9.68
C VAL A 118 6.29 -1.26 -8.26
N ILE A 119 5.62 -1.95 -7.34
CA ILE A 119 5.37 -1.41 -5.99
C ILE A 119 6.54 -1.70 -5.04
N THR A 120 7.06 -2.93 -5.04
CA THR A 120 8.10 -3.37 -4.09
C THR A 120 9.37 -2.54 -4.19
N PRO A 121 9.93 -2.21 -5.37
CA PRO A 121 11.15 -1.41 -5.48
C PRO A 121 11.03 -0.02 -4.84
N ARG A 122 9.83 0.54 -4.83
CA ARG A 122 9.52 1.87 -4.25
C ARG A 122 8.99 1.81 -2.81
N GLY A 123 8.71 0.60 -2.31
CA GLY A 123 8.08 0.36 -1.01
C GLY A 123 6.58 0.62 -1.00
N CYS A 124 5.80 -0.40 -0.65
CA CYS A 124 4.35 -0.26 -0.57
C CYS A 124 3.92 0.77 0.49
N LYS A 125 3.08 1.73 0.11
CA LYS A 125 2.59 2.83 0.97
C LYS A 125 1.24 2.55 1.65
N CYS A 126 0.64 1.35 1.46
CA CYS A 126 -0.62 1.00 2.11
C CYS A 126 -0.49 0.91 3.63
N ASP A 127 -1.60 1.05 4.36
CA ASP A 127 -1.61 1.08 5.84
C ASP A 127 -1.00 -0.16 6.48
N LYS A 128 -1.31 -1.36 5.95
CA LYS A 128 -0.72 -2.61 6.44
C LYS A 128 0.81 -2.58 6.39
N CYS A 129 1.38 -2.20 5.25
CA CYS A 129 2.84 -2.18 5.08
C CYS A 129 3.51 -1.05 5.86
N ARG A 130 2.84 0.10 6.00
CA ARG A 130 3.32 1.19 6.86
C ARG A 130 3.34 0.80 8.33
N ALA A 131 2.26 0.22 8.83
CA ALA A 131 2.19 -0.27 10.22
C ALA A 131 3.28 -1.32 10.50
N LYS A 132 3.50 -2.27 9.57
CA LYS A 132 4.58 -3.25 9.67
C LYS A 132 5.96 -2.59 9.78
N ARG A 133 6.24 -1.59 8.91
CA ARG A 133 7.53 -0.86 8.97
C ARG A 133 7.68 -0.02 10.24
N ALA A 134 6.60 0.63 10.69
CA ALA A 134 6.62 1.40 11.94
C ALA A 134 6.91 0.49 13.15
N ALA A 135 6.25 -0.65 13.24
CA ALA A 135 6.50 -1.63 14.30
C ALA A 135 7.94 -2.17 14.25
N ALA A 136 8.47 -2.48 13.07
CA ALA A 136 9.85 -2.93 12.92
C ALA A 136 10.86 -1.86 13.38
N ARG A 137 10.64 -0.59 13.01
CA ARG A 137 11.48 0.55 13.45
C ARG A 137 11.42 0.76 14.96
N ALA A 138 10.23 0.67 15.55
CA ALA A 138 10.07 0.78 17.01
C ALA A 138 10.82 -0.33 17.75
N LYS A 139 10.71 -1.58 17.28
CA LYS A 139 11.47 -2.74 17.83
C LYS A 139 12.98 -2.54 17.71
N ALA A 140 13.46 -2.09 16.57
CA ALA A 140 14.89 -1.82 16.36
C ALA A 140 15.41 -0.71 17.29
N ARG A 141 14.64 0.38 17.44
CA ARG A 141 14.97 1.50 18.35
C ARG A 141 15.00 1.04 19.81
N ALA A 142 14.03 0.24 20.24
CA ALA A 142 14.01 -0.31 21.61
C ALA A 142 15.23 -1.20 21.87
N LYS A 143 15.60 -2.08 20.92
CA LYS A 143 16.80 -2.94 21.02
C LYS A 143 18.09 -2.11 21.09
N ALA A 144 18.22 -1.07 20.28
CA ALA A 144 19.37 -0.17 20.32
C ALA A 144 19.50 0.55 21.68
N LEU A 145 18.38 1.10 22.18
CA LEU A 145 18.35 1.75 23.49
C LEU A 145 18.70 0.82 24.65
N ALA A 146 18.18 -0.42 24.63
CA ALA A 146 18.51 -1.42 25.63
C ALA A 146 20.02 -1.75 25.61
N LYS A 147 20.63 -1.89 24.43
CA LYS A 147 22.07 -2.11 24.28
C LYS A 147 22.90 -0.95 24.83
N THR A 148 22.50 0.29 24.58
CA THR A 148 23.17 1.50 25.11
C THR A 148 23.07 1.56 26.63
N ARG A 149 21.87 1.30 27.19
CA ARG A 149 21.68 1.27 28.66
C ARG A 149 22.49 0.16 29.31
N ALA A 150 22.58 -1.03 28.71
CA ALA A 150 23.40 -2.12 29.23
C ALA A 150 24.90 -1.76 29.24
N LYS A 151 25.41 -1.14 28.16
CA LYS A 151 26.81 -0.64 28.10
C LYS A 151 27.09 0.42 29.17
N ALA A 152 26.18 1.37 29.38
CA ALA A 152 26.32 2.41 30.40
C ALA A 152 26.35 1.81 31.83
N ARG A 153 25.47 0.84 32.14
CA ARG A 153 25.46 0.12 33.41
C ARG A 153 26.74 -0.69 33.64
N ALA A 154 27.27 -1.33 32.60
CA ALA A 154 28.51 -2.06 32.71
C ALA A 154 29.69 -1.11 33.01
N LYS A 155 29.77 0.03 32.31
CA LYS A 155 30.80 1.06 32.56
C LYS A 155 30.73 1.62 33.99
N SER A 156 29.54 1.93 34.51
CA SER A 156 29.37 2.44 35.88
C SER A 156 29.76 1.40 36.95
N ARG A 157 29.52 0.13 36.73
CA ARG A 157 29.94 -0.96 37.64
C ARG A 157 31.46 -1.09 37.70
N VAL A 158 32.15 -0.98 36.58
CA VAL A 158 33.63 -1.03 36.52
C VAL A 158 34.22 0.17 37.28
N THR A 159 33.71 1.38 37.07
CA THR A 159 34.20 2.57 37.76
C THR A 159 33.92 2.55 39.27
N ALA A 160 32.78 2.05 39.69
CA ALA A 160 32.45 1.87 41.12
C ALA A 160 33.37 0.83 41.78
N GLY A 161 33.61 -0.31 41.11
CA GLY A 161 34.57 -1.33 41.63
C GLY A 161 36.02 -0.84 41.73
N ALA A 162 36.47 -0.02 40.79
CA ALA A 162 37.82 0.59 40.84
C ALA A 162 37.94 1.58 42.01
N LYS A 163 36.94 2.43 42.28
CA LYS A 163 36.91 3.33 43.45
C LYS A 163 36.93 2.58 44.78
N ALA A 164 36.17 1.48 44.91
CA ALA A 164 36.13 0.66 46.11
C ALA A 164 37.48 -0.04 46.42
N ARG A 165 38.20 -0.48 45.38
CA ARG A 165 39.57 -1.07 45.53
C ARG A 165 40.61 -0.02 45.90
N ALA A 166 40.52 1.20 45.37
CA ALA A 166 41.44 2.27 45.71
C ALA A 166 41.28 2.77 47.14
N GLY A 167 40.06 2.81 47.67
CA GLY A 167 39.79 3.14 49.08
C GLY A 167 40.33 2.13 50.07
N LYS A 168 40.32 0.83 49.74
CA LYS A 168 40.87 -0.24 50.64
C LYS A 168 42.42 -0.30 50.68
N ARG A 169 43.14 0.37 49.78
CA ARG A 169 44.62 0.42 49.80
C ARG A 169 45.15 1.62 50.56
N ARG A 170 44.33 2.54 51.05
CA ARG A 170 44.71 3.73 51.86
C ARG A 170 44.36 3.63 53.32
N ALA A 171 43.73 2.58 53.76
CA ALA A 171 43.52 2.19 55.16
C ALA A 171 44.44 1.04 55.55
#